data_56dac99753ee8547d45657967159c711
#
_entry.id   56dac99753ee8547d45657967159c711
#
_cell.length_a   1.000
_cell.length_b   1.000
_cell.length_c   1.000
_cell.angle_alpha   90.00
_cell.angle_beta   90.00
_cell.angle_gamma   90.00
#
_symmetry.space_group_name_H-M   'P 1'
#
loop_
_entity.id
_entity.type
_entity.pdbx_description
1 polymer ?
#
loop_
_entity_poly.entity_id
_entity_poly.type
_entity_poly.pdbx_seq_one_letter_code
_entity_poly.pdbx_strand_id
1 'polypeptide(L)'
;MSWNGAILSAGSRTGEIINHDVRIAEHVVATLSGHCQEICGLKWSPDGKFLASGGNDNLVNIWGANGERVHQFNAHTAAVKALAWCPWQANLLATGGGTSDHSIKFWNTTTGNLINNIDAKSQVSSLAWNKEHKELISSHGFSENQLSIWKYPTMSKVTDLTGHTERILGMAISPDGSTVVSAGADETLRFWKCFTSDPKVLKKKKAEAQASSFLTTVSMIR
;
A
#
# COMPACT_ATOMS: atom_id res chain seq x y z
N MET A 1 -4.61 -6.69 7.51
CA MET A 1 -3.54 -7.70 7.69
C MET A 1 -2.42 -7.41 6.71
N SER A 2 -1.15 -7.67 7.10
CA SER A 2 0.04 -7.50 6.25
C SER A 2 1.12 -8.52 6.63
N TRP A 3 1.82 -9.05 5.62
CA TRP A 3 2.87 -10.05 5.78
C TRP A 3 4.27 -9.43 5.75
N ASN A 4 5.17 -9.99 6.57
CA ASN A 4 6.61 -9.76 6.53
C ASN A 4 7.34 -11.12 6.72
N GLY A 5 7.71 -11.77 5.63
CA GLY A 5 8.21 -13.13 5.69
C GLY A 5 7.21 -14.09 6.35
N ALA A 6 7.57 -14.68 7.48
CA ALA A 6 6.70 -15.55 8.26
C ALA A 6 5.85 -14.82 9.32
N ILE A 7 5.98 -13.51 9.43
CA ILE A 7 5.20 -12.71 10.38
C ILE A 7 3.94 -12.18 9.70
N LEU A 8 2.78 -12.47 10.26
CA LEU A 8 1.49 -11.89 9.90
C LEU A 8 1.10 -10.84 10.95
N SER A 9 0.98 -9.59 10.53
CA SER A 9 0.42 -8.52 11.37
C SER A 9 -1.07 -8.36 11.12
N ALA A 10 -1.87 -8.44 12.18
CA ALA A 10 -3.32 -8.29 12.14
C ALA A 10 -3.75 -7.13 13.03
N GLY A 11 -4.52 -6.18 12.48
CA GLY A 11 -5.12 -5.07 13.23
C GLY A 11 -6.51 -5.42 13.73
N SER A 12 -6.82 -4.97 14.93
CA SER A 12 -8.10 -5.19 15.60
C SER A 12 -9.00 -3.95 15.56
N ARG A 13 -10.25 -4.15 15.97
CA ARG A 13 -11.22 -3.07 16.16
C ARG A 13 -10.90 -2.20 17.39
N THR A 14 -10.18 -2.76 18.36
CA THR A 14 -9.77 -2.05 19.58
C THR A 14 -8.54 -1.16 19.40
N GLY A 15 -7.90 -1.18 18.22
CA GLY A 15 -6.70 -0.38 17.93
C GLY A 15 -5.39 -1.12 18.18
N GLU A 16 -5.44 -2.38 18.59
CA GLU A 16 -4.25 -3.21 18.78
C GLU A 16 -3.82 -3.87 17.46
N ILE A 17 -2.52 -4.04 17.28
CA ILE A 17 -1.95 -4.83 16.20
C ILE A 17 -1.25 -6.03 16.82
N ILE A 18 -1.60 -7.22 16.38
CA ILE A 18 -1.00 -8.47 16.86
C ILE A 18 -0.12 -9.04 15.74
N ASN A 19 1.13 -9.32 16.09
CA ASN A 19 2.08 -9.97 15.19
C ASN A 19 2.12 -11.48 15.51
N HIS A 20 1.89 -12.28 14.49
CA HIS A 20 1.87 -13.74 14.56
C HIS A 20 3.02 -14.31 13.75
N ASP A 21 3.86 -15.17 14.37
CA ASP A 21 4.81 -16.00 13.63
C ASP A 21 4.11 -17.33 13.28
N VAL A 22 3.86 -17.57 12.01
CA VAL A 22 3.08 -18.74 11.56
C VAL A 22 3.85 -20.08 11.62
N ARG A 23 5.13 -20.04 12.01
CA ARG A 23 5.99 -21.23 12.12
C ARG A 23 5.96 -21.89 13.48
N ILE A 24 5.46 -21.20 14.51
CA ILE A 24 5.50 -21.68 15.91
C ILE A 24 4.08 -21.77 16.49
N ALA A 25 3.89 -22.68 17.43
CA ALA A 25 2.58 -22.90 18.07
C ALA A 25 2.14 -21.69 18.91
N GLU A 26 3.04 -21.15 19.72
CA GLU A 26 2.83 -19.88 20.47
C GLU A 26 3.01 -18.70 19.51
N HIS A 27 2.13 -18.62 18.54
CA HIS A 27 2.25 -17.76 17.35
C HIS A 27 2.21 -16.25 17.61
N VAL A 28 1.70 -15.79 18.76
CA VAL A 28 1.64 -14.37 19.14
C VAL A 28 3.02 -13.94 19.63
N VAL A 29 3.75 -13.18 18.82
CA VAL A 29 5.13 -12.75 19.13
C VAL A 29 5.23 -11.30 19.58
N ALA A 30 4.25 -10.45 19.27
CA ALA A 30 4.16 -9.08 19.76
C ALA A 30 2.73 -8.54 19.69
N THR A 31 2.39 -7.64 20.62
CA THR A 31 1.19 -6.81 20.57
C THR A 31 1.60 -5.35 20.59
N LEU A 32 1.17 -4.57 19.57
CA LEU A 32 1.50 -3.16 19.42
C LEU A 32 0.27 -2.34 19.76
N SER A 33 0.39 -1.47 20.76
CA SER A 33 -0.70 -0.60 21.23
C SER A 33 -0.33 0.86 20.97
N GLY A 34 -1.23 1.61 20.31
CA GLY A 34 -0.95 3.02 19.97
C GLY A 34 -2.02 3.70 19.13
N HIS A 35 -2.99 2.95 18.63
CA HIS A 35 -4.26 3.48 18.13
C HIS A 35 -5.34 3.33 19.21
N CYS A 36 -6.30 4.25 19.24
CA CYS A 36 -7.44 4.22 20.16
C CYS A 36 -8.76 3.81 19.48
N GLN A 37 -8.72 3.55 18.18
CA GLN A 37 -9.85 3.09 17.39
C GLN A 37 -9.38 2.02 16.39
N GLU A 38 -10.33 1.50 15.60
CA GLU A 38 -10.14 0.44 14.63
C GLU A 38 -8.95 0.68 13.70
N ILE A 39 -8.13 -0.35 13.48
CA ILE A 39 -7.07 -0.36 12.50
C ILE A 39 -7.67 -0.59 11.10
N CYS A 40 -7.60 0.44 10.25
CA CYS A 40 -8.16 0.42 8.90
C CYS A 40 -7.16 -0.03 7.84
N GLY A 41 -5.87 0.24 8.06
CA GLY A 41 -4.79 -0.11 7.13
C GLY A 41 -3.56 -0.66 7.84
N LEU A 42 -2.91 -1.66 7.23
CA LEU A 42 -1.62 -2.22 7.65
C LEU A 42 -0.78 -2.51 6.43
N LYS A 43 0.49 -2.08 6.45
CA LYS A 43 1.42 -2.35 5.35
C LYS A 43 2.86 -2.40 5.82
N TRP A 44 3.53 -3.54 5.66
CA TRP A 44 4.97 -3.66 5.85
C TRP A 44 5.73 -2.95 4.73
N SER A 45 6.85 -2.33 5.08
CA SER A 45 7.81 -1.79 4.12
C SER A 45 8.43 -2.93 3.29
N PRO A 46 8.83 -2.67 2.03
CA PRO A 46 9.40 -3.71 1.15
C PRO A 46 10.66 -4.37 1.70
N ASP A 47 11.42 -3.68 2.57
CA ASP A 47 12.63 -4.20 3.24
C ASP A 47 12.32 -4.89 4.58
N GLY A 48 11.06 -4.94 4.99
CA GLY A 48 10.60 -5.59 6.21
C GLY A 48 11.01 -4.90 7.52
N LYS A 49 11.57 -3.69 7.47
CA LYS A 49 12.07 -2.99 8.67
C LYS A 49 10.98 -2.23 9.41
N PHE A 50 9.95 -1.76 8.70
CA PHE A 50 8.90 -0.94 9.28
C PHE A 50 7.53 -1.45 8.90
N LEU A 51 6.60 -1.37 9.85
CA LEU A 51 5.17 -1.55 9.63
C LEU A 51 4.49 -0.18 9.72
N ALA A 52 3.71 0.19 8.71
CA ALA A 52 2.79 1.32 8.77
C ALA A 52 1.40 0.84 9.16
N SER A 53 0.76 1.53 10.10
CA SER A 53 -0.64 1.33 10.46
C SER A 53 -1.41 2.64 10.34
N GLY A 54 -2.63 2.56 9.81
CA GLY A 54 -3.58 3.66 9.76
C GLY A 54 -4.86 3.28 10.49
N GLY A 55 -5.39 4.21 11.28
CA GLY A 55 -6.55 3.98 12.13
C GLY A 55 -7.75 4.87 11.82
N ASN A 56 -8.87 4.49 12.41
CA ASN A 56 -10.10 5.30 12.41
C ASN A 56 -9.98 6.52 13.35
N ASP A 57 -8.91 6.58 14.15
CA ASP A 57 -8.50 7.72 14.98
C ASP A 57 -7.72 8.78 14.18
N ASN A 58 -7.69 8.67 12.85
CA ASN A 58 -7.02 9.56 11.90
C ASN A 58 -5.49 9.56 12.00
N LEU A 59 -4.92 8.67 12.82
CA LEU A 59 -3.48 8.56 13.02
C LEU A 59 -2.86 7.58 12.03
N VAL A 60 -1.58 7.84 11.72
CA VAL A 60 -0.69 6.87 11.09
C VAL A 60 0.47 6.63 12.04
N ASN A 61 0.69 5.38 12.44
CA ASN A 61 1.84 4.99 13.24
C ASN A 61 2.84 4.19 12.39
N ILE A 62 4.12 4.45 12.63
CA ILE A 62 5.23 3.69 12.06
C ILE A 62 5.89 2.91 13.18
N TRP A 63 5.97 1.60 13.01
CA TRP A 63 6.53 0.66 13.96
C TRP A 63 7.81 0.05 13.39
N GLY A 64 8.86 -0.02 14.18
CA GLY A 64 10.03 -0.83 13.86
C GLY A 64 9.70 -2.33 13.92
N ALA A 65 10.52 -3.15 13.28
CA ALA A 65 10.38 -4.61 13.35
C ALA A 65 10.51 -5.18 14.78
N ASN A 66 11.14 -4.42 15.69
CA ASN A 66 11.24 -4.72 17.13
C ASN A 66 9.95 -4.40 17.92
N GLY A 67 8.91 -3.85 17.25
CA GLY A 67 7.64 -3.48 17.88
C GLY A 67 7.59 -2.08 18.49
N GLU A 68 8.69 -1.32 18.48
CA GLU A 68 8.70 0.05 18.98
C GLU A 68 8.02 1.01 18.00
N ARG A 69 7.26 1.99 18.51
CA ARG A 69 6.68 3.05 17.70
C ARG A 69 7.74 4.11 17.41
N VAL A 70 8.17 4.20 16.15
CA VAL A 70 9.19 5.15 15.67
C VAL A 70 8.60 6.53 15.42
N HIS A 71 7.44 6.59 14.75
CA HIS A 71 6.74 7.83 14.44
C HIS A 71 5.24 7.70 14.61
N GLN A 72 4.59 8.84 14.89
CA GLN A 72 3.14 9.01 14.84
C GLN A 72 2.82 10.28 14.04
N PHE A 73 2.00 10.13 12.99
CA PHE A 73 1.55 11.24 12.15
C PHE A 73 0.08 11.53 12.43
N ASN A 74 -0.24 12.81 12.68
CA ASN A 74 -1.56 13.28 13.08
C ASN A 74 -2.15 14.33 12.12
N ALA A 75 -1.64 14.42 10.88
CA ALA A 75 -2.08 15.45 9.94
C ALA A 75 -3.33 15.07 9.14
N HIS A 76 -3.77 13.80 9.16
CA HIS A 76 -5.04 13.41 8.58
C HIS A 76 -6.22 13.83 9.46
N THR A 77 -7.33 14.20 8.83
CA THR A 77 -8.57 14.63 9.49
C THR A 77 -9.70 13.60 9.41
N ALA A 78 -9.42 12.46 8.76
CA ALA A 78 -10.33 11.32 8.68
C ALA A 78 -9.55 10.00 8.71
N ALA A 79 -10.26 8.88 8.87
CA ALA A 79 -9.72 7.54 8.94
C ALA A 79 -8.71 7.24 7.82
N VAL A 80 -7.59 6.61 8.15
CA VAL A 80 -6.51 6.28 7.21
C VAL A 80 -6.54 4.78 6.92
N LYS A 81 -7.00 4.43 5.72
CA LYS A 81 -7.02 3.06 5.22
C LYS A 81 -5.92 2.80 4.19
N ALA A 82 -5.71 3.76 3.31
CA ALA A 82 -4.79 3.63 2.19
C ALA A 82 -3.36 3.90 2.63
N LEU A 83 -2.49 2.91 2.49
CA LEU A 83 -1.06 2.97 2.83
C LEU A 83 -0.26 2.32 1.71
N ALA A 84 0.78 3.01 1.23
CA ALA A 84 1.66 2.48 0.20
C ALA A 84 3.10 2.93 0.37
N TRP A 85 4.00 1.99 0.64
CA TRP A 85 5.44 2.21 0.65
C TRP A 85 5.96 2.34 -0.78
N CYS A 86 6.83 3.32 -1.01
CA CYS A 86 7.46 3.50 -2.31
C CYS A 86 8.48 2.38 -2.58
N PRO A 87 8.36 1.62 -3.68
CA PRO A 87 9.21 0.45 -3.91
C PRO A 87 10.65 0.77 -4.35
N TRP A 88 10.95 2.02 -4.69
CA TRP A 88 12.30 2.47 -5.07
C TRP A 88 12.91 3.46 -4.08
N GLN A 89 12.16 3.89 -3.06
CA GLN A 89 12.61 4.82 -2.02
C GLN A 89 12.07 4.34 -0.67
N ALA A 90 12.89 3.56 0.05
CA ALA A 90 12.47 2.83 1.25
C ALA A 90 11.94 3.71 2.40
N ASN A 91 12.34 4.98 2.45
CA ASN A 91 11.91 5.94 3.47
C ASN A 91 10.70 6.79 3.06
N LEU A 92 10.05 6.48 1.93
CA LEU A 92 8.88 7.20 1.44
C LEU A 92 7.61 6.38 1.63
N LEU A 93 6.67 6.92 2.40
CA LEU A 93 5.33 6.37 2.60
C LEU A 93 4.29 7.34 2.03
N ALA A 94 3.35 6.83 1.23
CA ALA A 94 2.13 7.53 0.86
C ALA A 94 0.95 7.02 1.70
N THR A 95 0.14 7.95 2.21
CA THR A 95 -1.06 7.66 3.02
C THR A 95 -2.25 8.40 2.44
N GLY A 96 -3.43 7.79 2.50
CA GLY A 96 -4.66 8.36 1.98
C GLY A 96 -5.73 8.51 3.05
N GLY A 97 -6.30 9.70 3.13
CA GLY A 97 -7.34 10.05 4.09
C GLY A 97 -8.75 9.72 3.62
N GLY A 98 -9.64 9.53 4.59
CA GLY A 98 -11.05 9.17 4.39
C GLY A 98 -11.92 10.32 3.89
N THR A 99 -13.24 10.17 4.10
CA THR A 99 -14.30 10.99 3.49
C THR A 99 -14.26 12.47 3.85
N SER A 100 -13.67 12.86 4.99
CA SER A 100 -13.58 14.28 5.40
C SER A 100 -12.19 14.88 5.16
N ASP A 101 -11.23 14.08 4.71
CA ASP A 101 -9.84 14.52 4.49
C ASP A 101 -9.51 14.71 3.01
N HIS A 102 -9.86 13.76 2.17
CA HIS A 102 -9.62 13.74 0.72
C HIS A 102 -8.15 13.88 0.30
N SER A 103 -7.21 13.76 1.23
CA SER A 103 -5.81 14.06 0.95
C SER A 103 -4.97 12.79 0.76
N ILE A 104 -3.97 12.91 -0.11
CA ILE A 104 -2.85 11.97 -0.19
C ILE A 104 -1.62 12.68 0.38
N LYS A 105 -1.06 12.14 1.46
CA LYS A 105 0.10 12.69 2.14
C LYS A 105 1.33 11.81 1.95
N PHE A 106 2.49 12.44 1.82
CA PHE A 106 3.78 11.77 1.62
C PHE A 106 4.70 12.07 2.79
N TRP A 107 5.28 11.02 3.36
CA TRP A 107 6.07 11.10 4.58
C TRP A 107 7.47 10.57 4.36
N ASN A 108 8.46 11.30 4.91
CA ASN A 108 9.79 10.75 5.11
C ASN A 108 9.81 10.00 6.45
N THR A 109 9.84 8.68 6.41
CA THR A 109 9.77 7.85 7.62
C THR A 109 11.10 7.78 8.39
N THR A 110 12.19 8.33 7.86
CA THR A 110 13.44 8.49 8.60
C THR A 110 13.40 9.73 9.49
N THR A 111 12.89 10.85 8.96
CA THR A 111 12.86 12.14 9.68
C THR A 111 11.52 12.42 10.36
N GLY A 112 10.45 11.69 10.01
CA GLY A 112 9.11 11.94 10.48
C GLY A 112 8.38 13.10 9.79
N ASN A 113 8.99 13.73 8.78
CA ASN A 113 8.46 14.94 8.17
C ASN A 113 7.45 14.65 7.05
N LEU A 114 6.41 15.49 6.95
CA LEU A 114 5.54 15.56 5.79
C LEU A 114 6.31 16.17 4.61
N ILE A 115 6.37 15.45 3.49
CA ILE A 115 7.07 15.89 2.26
C ILE A 115 6.10 16.65 1.35
N ASN A 116 4.90 16.09 1.16
CA ASN A 116 3.90 16.64 0.24
C ASN A 116 2.50 16.29 0.71
N ASN A 117 1.51 17.10 0.29
CA ASN A 117 0.09 16.91 0.54
C ASN A 117 -0.70 17.30 -0.70
N ILE A 118 -1.54 16.38 -1.19
CA ILE A 118 -2.34 16.56 -2.39
C ILE A 118 -3.81 16.41 -2.03
N ASP A 119 -4.63 17.33 -2.48
CA ASP A 119 -6.08 17.20 -2.42
C ASP A 119 -6.56 16.34 -3.61
N ALA A 120 -7.00 15.13 -3.31
CA ALA A 120 -7.54 14.19 -4.30
C ALA A 120 -9.03 14.40 -4.59
N LYS A 121 -9.67 15.38 -3.94
CA LYS A 121 -11.09 15.77 -4.09
C LYS A 121 -12.12 14.72 -3.66
N SER A 122 -11.67 13.54 -3.27
CA SER A 122 -12.52 12.43 -2.85
C SER A 122 -11.78 11.55 -1.84
N GLN A 123 -12.54 10.74 -1.10
CA GLN A 123 -12.00 9.70 -0.22
C GLN A 123 -10.96 8.85 -0.94
N VAL A 124 -9.82 8.60 -0.29
CA VAL A 124 -8.78 7.71 -0.81
C VAL A 124 -8.91 6.34 -0.13
N SER A 125 -9.40 5.36 -0.86
CA SER A 125 -9.66 4.02 -0.32
C SER A 125 -8.48 3.06 -0.44
N SER A 126 -7.63 3.23 -1.46
CA SER A 126 -6.42 2.44 -1.65
C SER A 126 -5.36 3.22 -2.43
N LEU A 127 -4.10 2.87 -2.23
CA LEU A 127 -2.93 3.43 -2.91
C LEU A 127 -2.02 2.31 -3.38
N ALA A 128 -1.42 2.47 -4.57
CA ALA A 128 -0.42 1.56 -5.07
C ALA A 128 0.61 2.29 -5.96
N TRP A 129 1.87 1.90 -5.86
CA TRP A 129 2.95 2.44 -6.67
C TRP A 129 3.24 1.57 -7.88
N ASN A 130 3.34 2.20 -9.05
CA ASN A 130 3.93 1.57 -10.22
C ASN A 130 5.43 1.88 -10.28
N LYS A 131 6.26 0.85 -10.09
CA LYS A 131 7.72 0.99 -10.03
C LYS A 131 8.33 1.39 -11.38
N GLU A 132 7.83 0.82 -12.47
CA GLU A 132 8.39 1.00 -13.81
C GLU A 132 8.18 2.44 -14.32
N HIS A 133 6.98 2.98 -14.12
CA HIS A 133 6.60 4.31 -14.58
C HIS A 133 6.85 5.41 -13.55
N LYS A 134 7.19 5.03 -12.29
CA LYS A 134 7.30 5.95 -11.14
C LYS A 134 6.03 6.78 -10.97
N GLU A 135 4.91 6.09 -10.92
CA GLU A 135 3.58 6.68 -10.77
C GLU A 135 2.86 6.09 -9.57
N LEU A 136 2.03 6.92 -8.93
CA LEU A 136 1.13 6.51 -7.87
C LEU A 136 -0.27 6.36 -8.45
N ILE A 137 -0.97 5.32 -8.03
CA ILE A 137 -2.38 5.12 -8.35
C ILE A 137 -3.16 5.22 -7.05
N SER A 138 -4.22 6.01 -7.07
CA SER A 138 -5.17 6.12 -5.98
C SER A 138 -6.55 5.66 -6.44
N SER A 139 -7.28 4.99 -5.56
CA SER A 139 -8.69 4.65 -5.78
C SER A 139 -9.58 5.46 -4.87
N HIS A 140 -10.75 5.84 -5.39
CA HIS A 140 -11.61 6.83 -4.79
C HIS A 140 -13.02 6.29 -4.54
N GLY A 141 -13.72 7.00 -3.64
CA GLY A 141 -15.13 6.81 -3.39
C GLY A 141 -15.97 7.84 -4.12
N PHE A 142 -17.13 8.11 -3.53
CA PHE A 142 -18.11 9.06 -4.03
C PHE A 142 -17.46 10.46 -4.21
N SER A 143 -17.72 11.24 -5.28
CA SER A 143 -18.81 11.10 -6.26
C SER A 143 -18.43 10.41 -7.57
N GLU A 144 -17.16 10.38 -7.95
CA GLU A 144 -16.75 9.90 -9.28
C GLU A 144 -16.35 8.44 -9.31
N ASN A 145 -16.04 7.84 -8.14
CA ASN A 145 -15.68 6.42 -7.99
C ASN A 145 -14.56 5.97 -8.94
N GLN A 146 -13.57 6.84 -9.17
CA GLN A 146 -12.51 6.66 -10.15
C GLN A 146 -11.23 6.09 -9.54
N LEU A 147 -10.31 5.67 -10.42
CA LEU A 147 -8.89 5.60 -10.09
C LEU A 147 -8.19 6.80 -10.72
N SER A 148 -7.25 7.39 -9.98
CA SER A 148 -6.44 8.51 -10.48
C SER A 148 -4.97 8.09 -10.54
N ILE A 149 -4.29 8.48 -11.61
CA ILE A 149 -2.85 8.22 -11.80
C ILE A 149 -2.10 9.53 -11.64
N TRP A 150 -1.05 9.50 -10.81
CA TRP A 150 -0.25 10.66 -10.43
C TRP A 150 1.21 10.44 -10.78
N LYS A 151 1.83 11.41 -11.43
CA LYS A 151 3.24 11.36 -11.82
C LYS A 151 4.15 11.76 -10.66
N TYR A 152 5.03 10.86 -10.20
CA TYR A 152 6.03 11.18 -9.18
C TYR A 152 7.32 11.73 -9.85
N PRO A 153 8.01 12.75 -9.26
CA PRO A 153 7.74 13.38 -7.96
C PRO A 153 6.80 14.61 -8.01
N THR A 154 6.42 15.08 -9.19
CA THR A 154 5.64 16.32 -9.36
C THR A 154 4.22 16.20 -8.81
N MET A 155 3.72 14.98 -8.69
CA MET A 155 2.37 14.63 -8.27
C MET A 155 1.28 15.33 -9.10
N SER A 156 1.60 15.63 -10.36
CA SER A 156 0.60 16.06 -11.33
C SER A 156 -0.30 14.89 -11.71
N LYS A 157 -1.61 15.14 -11.77
CA LYS A 157 -2.58 14.15 -12.22
C LYS A 157 -2.35 13.85 -13.70
N VAL A 158 -2.18 12.57 -14.03
CA VAL A 158 -1.99 12.10 -15.42
C VAL A 158 -3.33 11.83 -16.07
N THR A 159 -4.19 11.06 -15.40
CA THR A 159 -5.52 10.68 -15.91
C THR A 159 -6.40 10.13 -14.80
N ASP A 160 -7.69 10.13 -15.06
CA ASP A 160 -8.69 9.41 -14.28
C ASP A 160 -9.25 8.24 -15.09
N LEU A 161 -9.46 7.10 -14.42
CA LEU A 161 -10.05 5.91 -14.98
C LEU A 161 -11.44 5.74 -14.36
N THR A 162 -12.47 6.08 -15.12
CA THR A 162 -13.86 6.07 -14.68
C THR A 162 -14.58 4.83 -15.19
N GLY A 163 -15.56 4.36 -14.41
CA GLY A 163 -16.34 3.19 -14.81
C GLY A 163 -17.10 2.53 -13.66
N HIS A 164 -16.55 2.52 -12.43
CA HIS A 164 -17.30 2.05 -11.27
C HIS A 164 -18.47 3.00 -10.98
N THR A 165 -19.62 2.43 -10.63
CA THR A 165 -20.83 3.19 -10.27
C THR A 165 -20.93 3.44 -8.77
N GLU A 166 -20.17 2.72 -7.98
CA GLU A 166 -20.06 2.85 -6.53
C GLU A 166 -18.59 2.92 -6.10
N ARG A 167 -18.36 3.28 -4.84
CA ARG A 167 -17.01 3.47 -4.28
C ARG A 167 -16.10 2.27 -4.50
N ILE A 168 -14.85 2.52 -4.80
CA ILE A 168 -13.83 1.47 -4.92
C ILE A 168 -13.37 1.07 -3.52
N LEU A 169 -13.41 -0.22 -3.23
CA LEU A 169 -13.08 -0.79 -1.93
C LEU A 169 -11.60 -1.18 -1.81
N GLY A 170 -10.98 -1.56 -2.92
CA GLY A 170 -9.59 -1.96 -2.96
C GLY A 170 -9.08 -2.12 -4.38
N MET A 171 -7.75 -2.18 -4.51
CA MET A 171 -7.10 -2.43 -5.80
C MET A 171 -5.79 -3.19 -5.62
N ALA A 172 -5.34 -3.81 -6.70
CA ALA A 172 -4.03 -4.45 -6.81
C ALA A 172 -3.41 -4.17 -8.19
N ILE A 173 -2.09 -4.24 -8.26
CA ILE A 173 -1.33 -4.13 -9.51
C ILE A 173 -0.80 -5.52 -9.88
N SER A 174 -0.84 -5.86 -11.16
CA SER A 174 -0.26 -7.09 -11.68
C SER A 174 1.27 -7.14 -11.44
N PRO A 175 1.86 -8.34 -11.31
CA PRO A 175 3.30 -8.48 -11.04
C PRO A 175 4.22 -7.85 -12.09
N ASP A 176 3.75 -7.74 -13.33
CA ASP A 176 4.45 -7.07 -14.43
C ASP A 176 4.27 -5.54 -14.43
N GLY A 177 3.37 -5.03 -13.56
CA GLY A 177 3.06 -3.60 -13.44
C GLY A 177 2.18 -3.04 -14.56
N SER A 178 1.69 -3.85 -15.51
CA SER A 178 0.95 -3.35 -16.70
C SER A 178 -0.53 -3.09 -16.43
N THR A 179 -1.11 -3.86 -15.51
CA THR A 179 -2.56 -3.89 -15.30
C THR A 179 -2.88 -3.62 -13.83
N VAL A 180 -3.92 -2.84 -13.61
CA VAL A 180 -4.53 -2.62 -12.30
C VAL A 180 -5.87 -3.34 -12.27
N VAL A 181 -6.19 -4.01 -11.17
CA VAL A 181 -7.53 -4.50 -10.88
C VAL A 181 -8.11 -3.69 -9.73
N SER A 182 -9.36 -3.28 -9.86
CA SER A 182 -10.13 -2.63 -8.80
C SER A 182 -11.40 -3.40 -8.49
N ALA A 183 -11.77 -3.42 -7.20
CA ALA A 183 -13.00 -3.99 -6.69
C ALA A 183 -13.90 -2.87 -6.17
N GLY A 184 -15.10 -2.73 -6.70
CA GLY A 184 -16.07 -1.72 -6.31
C GLY A 184 -17.20 -2.28 -5.44
N ALA A 185 -17.90 -1.40 -4.73
CA ALA A 185 -19.13 -1.71 -4.04
C ALA A 185 -20.30 -1.96 -5.02
N ASP A 186 -20.11 -1.67 -6.30
CA ASP A 186 -20.98 -2.04 -7.41
C ASP A 186 -20.92 -3.55 -7.77
N GLU A 187 -20.29 -4.36 -6.91
CA GLU A 187 -20.13 -5.81 -7.05
C GLU A 187 -19.33 -6.22 -8.29
N THR A 188 -18.54 -5.28 -8.87
CA THR A 188 -17.73 -5.55 -10.06
C THR A 188 -16.24 -5.54 -9.76
N LEU A 189 -15.51 -6.38 -10.50
CA LEU A 189 -14.05 -6.30 -10.66
C LEU A 189 -13.75 -5.71 -12.03
N ARG A 190 -12.90 -4.66 -12.07
CA ARG A 190 -12.49 -4.02 -13.31
C ARG A 190 -11.00 -4.12 -13.51
N PHE A 191 -10.61 -4.45 -14.74
CA PHE A 191 -9.21 -4.57 -15.15
C PHE A 191 -8.84 -3.39 -16.05
N TRP A 192 -7.81 -2.66 -15.65
CA TRP A 192 -7.36 -1.45 -16.33
C TRP A 192 -5.96 -1.68 -16.87
N LYS A 193 -5.81 -1.76 -18.18
CA LYS A 193 -4.50 -1.83 -18.82
C LYS A 193 -3.93 -0.43 -18.94
N CYS A 194 -3.35 0.09 -17.85
CA CYS A 194 -2.92 1.48 -17.71
C CYS A 194 -1.51 1.74 -18.22
N PHE A 195 -0.66 0.69 -18.20
CA PHE A 195 0.76 0.85 -18.42
C PHE A 195 1.23 -0.07 -19.55
N THR A 196 1.92 0.53 -20.52
CA THR A 196 2.54 -0.27 -21.59
C THR A 196 3.89 -0.76 -21.09
N SER A 197 4.03 -2.07 -20.94
CA SER A 197 5.34 -2.65 -20.63
C SER A 197 6.28 -2.50 -21.81
N ASP A 198 7.48 -1.93 -21.60
CA ASP A 198 8.53 -1.93 -22.64
C ASP A 198 8.84 -3.39 -23.01
N PRO A 199 8.77 -3.77 -24.31
CA PRO A 199 9.09 -5.12 -24.77
C PRO A 199 10.48 -5.61 -24.36
N LYS A 200 11.44 -4.70 -24.17
CA LYS A 200 12.79 -5.02 -23.69
C LYS A 200 12.79 -5.42 -22.21
N VAL A 201 12.01 -4.74 -21.39
CA VAL A 201 11.85 -5.04 -19.95
C VAL A 201 11.13 -6.38 -19.76
N LEU A 202 10.11 -6.65 -20.57
CA LEU A 202 9.40 -7.95 -20.57
C LEU A 202 10.32 -9.11 -20.96
N LYS A 203 11.17 -8.94 -21.96
CA LYS A 203 12.16 -9.96 -22.36
C LYS A 203 13.17 -10.22 -21.24
N LYS A 204 13.67 -9.17 -20.59
CA LYS A 204 14.63 -9.29 -19.49
C LYS A 204 14.00 -10.00 -18.29
N LYS A 205 12.79 -9.62 -17.86
CA LYS A 205 12.07 -10.30 -16.75
C LYS A 205 11.78 -11.77 -17.06
N LYS A 206 11.42 -12.12 -18.30
CA LYS A 206 11.23 -13.51 -18.71
C LYS A 206 12.53 -14.32 -18.66
N ALA A 207 13.65 -13.73 -19.09
CA ALA A 207 14.94 -14.38 -19.02
C ALA A 207 15.41 -14.61 -17.56
N GLU A 208 15.21 -13.63 -16.69
CA GLU A 208 15.51 -13.72 -15.25
C GLU A 208 14.64 -14.77 -14.55
N ALA A 209 13.35 -14.85 -14.86
CA ALA A 209 12.43 -15.86 -14.32
C ALA A 209 12.80 -17.26 -14.78
N GLN A 210 13.22 -17.46 -16.04
CA GLN A 210 13.71 -18.74 -16.55
C GLN A 210 15.03 -19.14 -15.90
N ALA A 211 15.97 -18.22 -15.72
CA ALA A 211 17.24 -18.48 -15.03
C ALA A 211 17.03 -18.87 -13.57
N SER A 212 16.10 -18.22 -12.86
CA SER A 212 15.73 -18.57 -11.48
C SER A 212 15.10 -19.95 -11.38
N SER A 213 14.22 -20.34 -12.31
CA SER A 213 13.60 -21.67 -12.32
C SER A 213 14.64 -22.77 -12.60
N PHE A 214 15.64 -22.51 -13.44
CA PHE A 214 16.75 -23.45 -13.69
C PHE A 214 17.63 -23.70 -12.45
N LEU A 215 17.93 -22.64 -11.69
CA LEU A 215 18.70 -22.74 -10.44
C LEU A 215 17.96 -23.55 -9.36
N THR A 216 16.65 -23.41 -9.26
CA THR A 216 15.82 -24.16 -8.31
C THR A 216 15.76 -25.65 -8.68
N THR A 217 15.70 -25.98 -9.97
CA THR A 217 15.70 -27.38 -10.44
C THR A 217 17.04 -28.07 -10.20
N VAL A 218 18.17 -27.38 -10.37
CA VAL A 218 19.50 -27.92 -10.12
C VAL A 218 19.79 -28.14 -8.62
N SER A 219 19.19 -27.35 -7.74
CA SER A 219 19.32 -27.49 -6.27
C SER A 219 18.51 -28.66 -5.69
N MET A 220 17.56 -29.21 -6.42
CA MET A 220 16.77 -30.38 -5.99
C MET A 220 17.38 -31.75 -6.41
N ILE A 221 18.52 -31.76 -7.11
CA ILE A 221 19.17 -32.98 -7.60
C ILE A 221 20.50 -33.30 -6.82
N ARG A 222 20.59 -32.83 -5.58
CA ARG A 222 21.65 -33.24 -4.66
C ARG A 222 21.10 -33.73 -3.35
#